data_ae0b174d5f42e9c301fc92f3f60c97d1
#
_entry.id   ae0b174d5f42e9c301fc92f3f60c97d1
#
_cell.length_a   1.000
_cell.length_b   1.000
_cell.length_c   1.000
_cell.angle_alpha   90.00
_cell.angle_beta   90.00
_cell.angle_gamma   90.00
#
_symmetry.space_group_name_H-M   'P 1'
#
loop_
_entity.id
_entity.type
_entity.pdbx_description
1 polymer ?
#
loop_
_entity_poly.entity_id
_entity_poly.type
_entity_poly.pdbx_seq_one_letter_code
_entity_poly.pdbx_strand_id
1 'polypeptide(L)'
;GERHPKMVILRADLSAARERKREEQVRIVQELENEVRVASAKVDVLTRELEKLDSDRLSGGQDIVRLRQLQREAEANQRLYETYLVRLKQSGLS
;
A
#
# COMPACT_ATOMS: atom_id res chain seq x y z
N GLY A 1 -50.93 -5.21 -2.72
CA GLY A 1 -49.96 -5.51 -2.35
C GLY A 1 -49.30 -6.75 -2.48
N GLU A 2 -49.25 -7.15 -3.39
CA GLU A 2 -48.73 -8.22 -3.50
C GLU A 2 -47.41 -8.15 -3.72
N ARG A 3 -46.76 -7.23 -3.50
CA ARG A 3 -45.56 -7.32 -3.65
C ARG A 3 -45.08 -8.12 -2.73
N HIS A 4 -45.26 -8.79 -2.63
CA HIS A 4 -44.86 -9.89 -2.23
C HIS A 4 -43.72 -9.93 -1.27
N PRO A 5 -43.74 -10.79 -0.22
CA PRO A 5 -42.64 -11.10 0.65
C PRO A 5 -41.35 -11.40 -0.12
N LYS A 6 -41.46 -12.05 -1.29
CA LYS A 6 -40.31 -12.36 -2.10
C LYS A 6 -39.55 -11.10 -2.57
N MET A 7 -40.29 -10.08 -2.97
CA MET A 7 -39.69 -8.83 -3.41
C MET A 7 -39.02 -8.11 -2.26
N VAL A 8 -39.61 -8.15 -1.09
CA VAL A 8 -39.01 -7.53 0.10
C VAL A 8 -37.74 -8.25 0.48
N ILE A 9 -37.73 -9.57 0.44
CA ILE A 9 -36.57 -10.38 0.75
C ILE A 9 -35.46 -10.11 -0.26
N LEU A 10 -35.77 -10.07 -1.55
CA LEU A 10 -34.79 -9.81 -2.60
C LEU A 10 -34.14 -8.43 -2.45
N ARG A 11 -34.92 -7.42 -2.11
CA ARG A 11 -34.39 -6.08 -1.89
C ARG A 11 -33.50 -6.05 -0.66
N ALA A 12 -33.88 -6.73 0.40
CA ALA A 12 -33.07 -6.81 1.60
C ALA A 12 -31.76 -7.55 1.33
N ASP A 13 -31.81 -8.64 0.57
CA ASP A 13 -30.62 -9.40 0.21
C ASP A 13 -29.69 -8.58 -0.66
N LEU A 14 -30.23 -7.83 -1.61
CA LEU A 14 -29.43 -6.97 -2.47
C LEU A 14 -28.78 -5.85 -1.67
N SER A 15 -29.53 -5.24 -0.77
CA SER A 15 -29.00 -4.17 0.08
C SER A 15 -27.87 -4.69 0.97
N ALA A 16 -28.07 -5.88 1.55
CA ALA A 16 -27.02 -6.50 2.38
C ALA A 16 -25.77 -6.83 1.57
N ALA A 17 -25.96 -7.33 0.34
CA ALA A 17 -24.83 -7.64 -0.54
C ALA A 17 -24.05 -6.38 -0.92
N ARG A 18 -24.75 -5.29 -1.22
CA ARG A 18 -24.13 -4.01 -1.53
C ARG A 18 -23.34 -3.47 -0.35
N GLU A 19 -23.90 -3.63 0.85
CA GLU A 19 -23.24 -3.16 2.06
C GLU A 19 -21.97 -3.95 2.34
N ARG A 20 -22.02 -5.28 2.19
CA ARG A 20 -20.83 -6.11 2.34
C ARG A 20 -19.75 -5.74 1.33
N LYS A 21 -20.14 -5.47 0.10
CA LYS A 21 -19.19 -5.05 -0.95
C LYS A 21 -18.54 -3.72 -0.58
N ARG A 22 -19.33 -2.78 -0.07
CA ARG A 22 -18.83 -1.48 0.33
C ARG A 22 -17.85 -1.60 1.49
N GLU A 23 -18.19 -2.41 2.49
CA GLU A 23 -17.32 -2.65 3.63
C GLU A 23 -15.99 -3.28 3.21
N GLU A 24 -16.05 -4.22 2.26
CA GLU A 24 -14.85 -4.85 1.75
C GLU A 24 -13.99 -3.87 0.98
N GLN A 25 -14.58 -3.00 0.17
CA GLN A 25 -13.86 -1.96 -0.55
C GLN A 25 -13.15 -1.00 0.42
N VAL A 26 -13.84 -0.61 1.48
CA VAL A 26 -13.24 0.25 2.50
C VAL A 26 -12.06 -0.45 3.16
N ARG A 27 -12.20 -1.73 3.47
CA ARG A 27 -11.12 -2.49 4.07
C ARG A 27 -9.90 -2.56 3.16
N ILE A 28 -10.11 -2.82 1.87
CA ILE A 28 -9.03 -2.88 0.88
C ILE A 28 -8.30 -1.54 0.81
N VAL A 29 -9.05 -0.45 0.76
CA VAL A 29 -8.45 0.90 0.72
C VAL A 29 -7.63 1.15 1.98
N GLN A 30 -8.16 0.79 3.15
CA GLN A 30 -7.45 0.97 4.41
C GLN A 30 -6.15 0.16 4.46
N GLU A 31 -6.18 -1.06 3.95
CA GLU A 31 -4.97 -1.90 3.88
C GLU A 31 -3.94 -1.28 2.94
N LEU A 32 -4.37 -0.79 1.78
CA LEU A 32 -3.47 -0.14 0.84
C LEU A 32 -2.89 1.16 1.41
N GLU A 33 -3.70 1.94 2.10
CA GLU A 33 -3.22 3.16 2.75
C GLU A 33 -2.16 2.83 3.80
N ASN A 34 -2.37 1.74 4.55
CA ASN A 34 -1.40 1.30 5.52
C ASN A 34 -0.09 0.84 4.85
N GLU A 35 -0.19 0.09 3.76
CA GLU A 35 0.98 -0.35 3.01
C GLU A 35 1.76 0.82 2.42
N VAL A 36 1.07 1.82 1.91
CA VAL A 36 1.69 3.05 1.41
C VAL A 36 2.43 3.75 2.54
N ARG A 37 1.81 3.86 3.71
CA ARG A 37 2.41 4.52 4.85
C ARG A 37 3.68 3.81 5.31
N VAL A 38 3.63 2.48 5.40
CA VAL A 38 4.78 1.67 5.80
C VAL A 38 5.90 1.77 4.77
N ALA A 39 5.57 1.66 3.49
CA ALA A 39 6.56 1.75 2.41
C ALA A 39 7.21 3.15 2.37
N SER A 40 6.42 4.20 2.58
CA SER A 40 6.91 5.56 2.62
C SER A 40 7.88 5.78 3.78
N ALA A 41 7.53 5.27 4.96
CA ALA A 41 8.41 5.34 6.13
C ALA A 41 9.73 4.61 5.87
N LYS A 42 9.67 3.48 5.19
CA LYS A 42 10.86 2.70 4.87
C LYS A 42 11.74 3.41 3.84
N VAL A 43 11.13 4.08 2.85
CA VAL A 43 11.88 4.92 1.90
C VAL A 43 12.67 5.98 2.67
N ASP A 44 12.02 6.64 3.64
CA ASP A 44 12.67 7.68 4.42
C ASP A 44 13.85 7.15 5.23
N VAL A 45 13.68 5.99 5.86
CA VAL A 45 14.75 5.37 6.66
C VAL A 45 15.92 4.99 5.77
N LEU A 46 15.64 4.33 4.64
CA LEU A 46 16.70 3.90 3.72
C LEU A 46 17.42 5.09 3.10
N THR A 47 16.70 6.14 2.77
CA THR A 47 17.28 7.37 2.24
C THR A 47 18.25 7.98 3.25
N ARG A 48 17.86 8.05 4.52
CA ARG A 48 18.75 8.57 5.57
C ARG A 48 19.98 7.71 5.78
N GLU A 49 19.83 6.39 5.72
CA GLU A 49 20.99 5.49 5.83
C GLU A 49 21.95 5.66 4.67
N LEU A 50 21.43 5.83 3.45
CA LEU A 50 22.26 6.09 2.28
C LEU A 50 23.01 7.41 2.41
N GLU A 51 22.34 8.46 2.84
CA GLU A 51 22.97 9.76 3.03
C GLU A 51 24.07 9.69 4.09
N LYS A 52 23.83 8.95 5.16
CA LYS A 52 24.79 8.78 6.22
C LYS A 52 26.05 8.05 5.73
N LEU A 53 25.88 6.98 4.98
CA LEU A 53 26.99 6.22 4.41
C LEU A 53 27.78 7.07 3.44
N ASP A 54 27.11 7.87 2.62
CA ASP A 54 27.77 8.74 1.67
C ASP A 54 28.58 9.83 2.38
N SER A 55 28.05 10.42 3.45
CA SER A 55 28.73 11.47 4.18
C SER A 55 29.91 10.96 5.00
N ASP A 56 29.88 9.69 5.44
CA ASP A 56 30.92 9.10 6.25
C ASP A 56 32.17 8.69 5.44
N ARG A 57 32.12 8.87 4.13
CA ARG A 57 33.21 8.52 3.23
C ARG A 57 33.65 7.10 3.39
N LEU A 58 33.12 6.27 2.57
CA LEU A 58 33.39 4.85 2.58
C LEU A 58 34.83 4.55 2.27
N SER A 59 35.50 3.85 3.16
CA SER A 59 36.92 3.58 3.02
C SER A 59 37.24 2.11 2.85
N GLY A 60 36.29 1.21 2.73
CA GLY A 60 36.58 -0.22 2.63
C GLY A 60 35.56 -0.96 1.76
N GLY A 61 35.96 -2.16 1.37
CA GLY A 61 35.12 -3.00 0.51
C GLY A 61 33.77 -3.39 1.12
N GLN A 62 33.75 -3.58 2.44
CA GLN A 62 32.50 -3.90 3.15
C GLN A 62 31.53 -2.76 3.08
N ASP A 63 32.00 -1.53 3.15
CA ASP A 63 31.15 -0.35 3.06
C ASP A 63 30.55 -0.21 1.67
N ILE A 64 31.33 -0.55 0.64
CA ILE A 64 30.84 -0.51 -0.74
C ILE A 64 29.73 -1.55 -0.94
N VAL A 65 29.92 -2.77 -0.39
CA VAL A 65 28.91 -3.82 -0.47
C VAL A 65 27.63 -3.39 0.27
N ARG A 66 27.79 -2.80 1.45
CA ARG A 66 26.67 -2.31 2.23
C ARG A 66 25.91 -1.21 1.48
N LEU A 67 26.64 -0.28 0.88
CA LEU A 67 26.02 0.78 0.09
C LEU A 67 25.20 0.22 -1.06
N ARG A 68 25.75 -0.75 -1.78
CA ARG A 68 25.03 -1.38 -2.90
C ARG A 68 23.78 -2.10 -2.44
N GLN A 69 23.85 -2.78 -1.28
CA GLN A 69 22.69 -3.44 -0.71
C GLN A 69 21.59 -2.44 -0.37
N LEU A 70 21.96 -1.35 0.28
CA LEU A 70 20.99 -0.31 0.65
C LEU A 70 20.38 0.35 -0.58
N GLN A 71 21.19 0.58 -1.61
CA GLN A 71 20.67 1.14 -2.86
C GLN A 71 19.65 0.21 -3.51
N ARG A 72 19.91 -1.09 -3.52
CA ARG A 72 18.97 -2.07 -4.07
C ARG A 72 17.70 -2.15 -3.25
N GLU A 73 17.82 -2.13 -1.92
CA GLU A 73 16.64 -2.13 -1.06
C GLU A 73 15.81 -0.87 -1.25
N ALA A 74 16.47 0.27 -1.35
CA ALA A 74 15.80 1.55 -1.57
C ALA A 74 15.03 1.55 -2.89
N GLU A 75 15.66 1.07 -3.96
CA GLU A 75 15.02 0.99 -5.27
C GLU A 75 13.83 0.03 -5.27
N ALA A 76 14.00 -1.14 -4.65
CA ALA A 76 12.92 -2.12 -4.56
C ALA A 76 11.76 -1.58 -3.74
N ASN A 77 12.06 -0.91 -2.63
CA ASN A 77 11.04 -0.34 -1.78
C ASN A 77 10.33 0.84 -2.45
N GLN A 78 11.06 1.63 -3.23
CA GLN A 78 10.47 2.72 -4.01
C GLN A 78 9.48 2.18 -5.03
N ARG A 79 9.82 1.08 -5.71
CA ARG A 79 8.91 0.45 -6.65
C ARG A 79 7.65 -0.09 -5.97
N LEU A 80 7.80 -0.66 -4.77
CA LEU A 80 6.66 -1.12 -3.99
C LEU A 80 5.75 0.04 -3.60
N TYR A 81 6.34 1.12 -3.14
CA TYR A 81 5.60 2.32 -2.77
C TYR A 81 4.79 2.84 -3.97
N GLU A 82 5.41 2.94 -5.13
CA GLU A 82 4.74 3.39 -6.34
C GLU A 82 3.61 2.44 -6.75
N THR A 83 3.85 1.14 -6.64
CA THR A 83 2.83 0.14 -6.94
C THR A 83 1.63 0.28 -6.03
N TYR A 84 1.85 0.45 -4.74
CA TYR A 84 0.77 0.63 -3.77
C TYR A 84 0.00 1.93 -4.02
N LEU A 85 0.70 3.00 -4.39
CA LEU A 85 0.03 4.26 -4.73
C LEU A 85 -0.88 4.10 -5.94
N VAL A 86 -0.42 3.41 -6.96
CA VAL A 86 -1.24 3.15 -8.16
C VAL A 86 -2.47 2.34 -7.78
N ARG A 87 -2.29 1.28 -6.98
CA ARG A 87 -3.42 0.46 -6.53
C ARG A 87 -4.40 1.25 -5.70
N LEU A 88 -3.90 2.13 -4.84
CA LEU A 88 -4.75 2.96 -4.01
C LEU A 88 -5.60 3.89 -4.88
N LYS A 89 -4.99 4.53 -5.88
CA LYS A 89 -5.71 5.39 -6.79
C LYS A 89 -6.78 4.62 -7.57
N GLN A 90 -6.47 3.42 -8.01
CA GLN A 90 -7.41 2.61 -8.78
C GLN A 90 -8.55 2.08 -7.93
N SER A 91 -8.30 1.77 -6.66
CA SER A 91 -9.32 1.10 -5.89
C SER A 91 -10.18 2.02 -5.03
N GLY A 92 -9.74 3.21 -4.77
CA GLY A 92 -10.44 4.02 -3.79
C GLY A 92 -11.25 5.17 -4.32
N LEU A 93 -10.89 5.68 -5.48
CA LEU A 93 -11.43 6.96 -5.85
C LEU A 93 -11.86 7.08 -7.27
N SER A 94 -11.89 6.00 -7.94
CA SER A 94 -12.37 6.00 -9.31
C SER A 94 -13.88 6.08 -9.38
#